data_446134bd007ee16539321aab27aaab4b
#
_entry.id   446134bd007ee16539321aab27aaab4b
#
_cell.length_a   1.000
_cell.length_b   1.000
_cell.length_c   1.000
_cell.angle_alpha   90.00
_cell.angle_beta   90.00
_cell.angle_gamma   90.00
#
_symmetry.space_group_name_H-M   'P 1'
#
loop_
_entity.id
_entity.type
_entity.pdbx_description
1 polymer ?
#
loop_
_entity_poly.entity_id
_entity_poly.type
_entity_poly.pdbx_seq_one_letter_code
_entity_poly.pdbx_strand_id
1 'polypeptide(L)'
;MIVPSASSARLLSDVRGVRVPHGTLGLLRDLVHAHTGMYYDDERQDVLADRLTPLALARGFDSLLDYYYLLKYDATPDDWARAIDALSVQETYFWREADQINALTDAILPQLDATHRRPIRIWSLPCATGEEPLSLAIALSEKGWFSRAAIEIYAADASQAALDRARTGRYGARAFRQLPEALRARYFDCDPQTGQWTVARAIHDRVGSWLRLNAVQRADLETLRGADVIFCRNLFIYFQEATVRRVVDAFADVMSSPGFLCVGAAESLLRITTRFDLQEIAGAYVYVRS
;
A
#
# COMPACT_ATOMS: atom_id res chain seq x y z
N MET A 1 -34.34 -13.45 38.97
CA MET A 1 -32.96 -13.05 39.24
C MET A 1 -32.11 -13.51 38.05
N ILE A 2 -31.89 -12.60 37.11
CA ILE A 2 -31.06 -12.86 35.94
C ILE A 2 -29.69 -12.32 36.30
N VAL A 3 -28.71 -13.23 36.43
CA VAL A 3 -27.29 -12.88 36.64
C VAL A 3 -26.76 -12.37 35.33
N PRO A 4 -26.18 -11.15 35.23
CA PRO A 4 -25.53 -10.69 34.02
C PRO A 4 -24.23 -11.48 33.84
N SER A 5 -24.11 -12.11 32.66
CA SER A 5 -22.89 -12.72 32.16
C SER A 5 -21.78 -11.69 32.17
N ALA A 6 -20.78 -11.88 33.00
CA ALA A 6 -19.54 -11.12 32.97
C ALA A 6 -18.81 -11.43 31.66
N SER A 7 -18.95 -10.54 30.70
CA SER A 7 -18.06 -10.47 29.52
C SER A 7 -16.64 -10.36 30.03
N SER A 8 -15.87 -11.42 29.84
CA SER A 8 -14.46 -11.51 30.24
C SER A 8 -13.64 -10.52 29.42
N ALA A 9 -13.50 -9.31 29.91
CA ALA A 9 -12.34 -8.50 29.58
C ALA A 9 -11.11 -9.26 30.11
N ARG A 10 -10.52 -10.14 29.32
CA ARG A 10 -9.18 -10.66 29.57
C ARG A 10 -8.26 -9.44 29.54
N LEU A 11 -7.93 -8.95 30.72
CA LEU A 11 -6.78 -8.07 30.91
C LEU A 11 -5.58 -8.86 30.34
N LEU A 12 -5.09 -8.45 29.16
CA LEU A 12 -3.80 -8.91 28.66
C LEU A 12 -2.76 -8.39 29.62
N SER A 13 -2.46 -9.16 30.67
CA SER A 13 -1.47 -8.81 31.66
C SER A 13 -0.06 -9.09 31.19
N ASP A 14 0.09 -9.98 30.19
CA ASP A 14 1.35 -10.42 29.64
C ASP A 14 1.15 -11.00 28.23
N VAL A 15 1.92 -10.54 27.26
CA VAL A 15 1.97 -11.05 25.90
C VAL A 15 3.39 -11.49 25.60
N ARG A 16 3.63 -12.82 25.49
CA ARG A 16 4.93 -13.40 25.22
C ARG A 16 6.04 -12.96 26.19
N GLY A 17 5.72 -12.78 27.48
CA GLY A 17 6.67 -12.34 28.50
C GLY A 17 6.91 -10.83 28.55
N VAL A 18 6.06 -10.04 27.88
CA VAL A 18 6.09 -8.59 27.95
C VAL A 18 4.83 -8.07 28.64
N ARG A 19 5.02 -7.26 29.68
CA ARG A 19 3.94 -6.67 30.45
C ARG A 19 3.14 -5.68 29.59
N VAL A 20 1.82 -5.75 29.71
CA VAL A 20 0.89 -4.82 29.04
C VAL A 20 0.07 -4.06 30.10
N PRO A 21 0.58 -2.97 30.68
CA PRO A 21 -0.17 -2.18 31.63
C PRO A 21 -1.51 -1.69 31.07
N HIS A 22 -2.50 -1.52 31.95
CA HIS A 22 -3.82 -1.06 31.57
C HIS A 22 -3.76 0.25 30.76
N GLY A 23 -4.51 0.32 29.66
CA GLY A 23 -4.57 1.49 28.77
C GLY A 23 -3.41 1.61 27.78
N THR A 24 -2.34 0.82 27.90
CA THR A 24 -1.17 0.90 26.99
C THR A 24 -1.53 0.66 25.54
N LEU A 25 -2.40 -0.32 25.25
CA LEU A 25 -2.79 -0.63 23.89
C LEU A 25 -3.56 0.52 23.22
N GLY A 26 -4.39 1.24 23.98
CA GLY A 26 -5.05 2.45 23.50
C GLY A 26 -4.05 3.55 23.14
N LEU A 27 -3.03 3.76 23.98
CA LEU A 27 -1.96 4.73 23.70
C LEU A 27 -1.16 4.35 22.44
N LEU A 28 -0.79 3.08 22.31
CA LEU A 28 -0.08 2.56 21.12
C LEU A 28 -0.95 2.66 19.86
N ARG A 29 -2.23 2.30 19.94
CA ARG A 29 -3.17 2.44 18.83
C ARG A 29 -3.22 3.87 18.32
N ASP A 30 -3.40 4.83 19.22
CA ASP A 30 -3.54 6.24 18.84
C ASP A 30 -2.22 6.79 18.25
N LEU A 31 -1.09 6.39 18.81
CA LEU A 31 0.23 6.76 18.30
C LEU A 31 0.51 6.17 16.93
N VAL A 32 0.23 4.87 16.73
CA VAL A 32 0.36 4.16 15.44
C VAL A 32 -0.56 4.80 14.42
N HIS A 33 -1.84 5.04 14.77
CA HIS A 33 -2.79 5.70 13.87
C HIS A 33 -2.31 7.09 13.44
N ALA A 34 -1.83 7.90 14.37
CA ALA A 34 -1.32 9.25 14.05
C ALA A 34 -0.12 9.20 13.09
N HIS A 35 0.75 8.19 13.22
CA HIS A 35 1.99 8.09 12.45
C HIS A 35 1.82 7.37 11.11
N THR A 36 0.95 6.37 11.05
CA THR A 36 0.82 5.45 9.89
C THR A 36 -0.53 5.51 9.19
N GLY A 37 -1.55 6.08 9.82
CA GLY A 37 -2.94 6.00 9.37
C GLY A 37 -3.64 4.69 9.73
N MET A 38 -2.91 3.61 10.01
CA MET A 38 -3.48 2.31 10.37
C MET A 38 -4.22 2.40 11.71
N TYR A 39 -5.47 1.98 11.72
CA TYR A 39 -6.31 1.99 12.91
C TYR A 39 -6.65 0.57 13.35
N TYR A 40 -6.42 0.30 14.61
CA TYR A 40 -6.75 -0.93 15.29
C TYR A 40 -7.90 -0.65 16.27
N ASP A 41 -9.11 -1.11 15.94
CA ASP A 41 -10.24 -1.03 16.87
C ASP A 41 -10.01 -1.87 18.14
N ASP A 42 -10.94 -1.79 19.07
CA ASP A 42 -10.79 -2.48 20.37
C ASP A 42 -10.76 -4.01 20.21
N GLU A 43 -11.33 -4.56 19.13
CA GLU A 43 -11.32 -6.00 18.83
C GLU A 43 -9.97 -6.46 18.25
N ARG A 44 -9.18 -5.53 17.69
CA ARG A 44 -7.90 -5.80 17.05
C ARG A 44 -6.67 -5.36 17.85
N GLN A 45 -6.86 -4.91 19.08
CA GLN A 45 -5.75 -4.50 19.95
C GLN A 45 -4.78 -5.66 20.23
N ASP A 46 -5.26 -6.89 20.28
CA ASP A 46 -4.43 -8.08 20.45
C ASP A 46 -3.44 -8.24 19.28
N VAL A 47 -3.89 -7.96 18.05
CA VAL A 47 -3.02 -8.00 16.86
C VAL A 47 -1.93 -6.94 16.96
N LEU A 48 -2.27 -5.74 17.45
CA LEU A 48 -1.29 -4.66 17.66
C LEU A 48 -0.24 -5.08 18.67
N ALA A 49 -0.68 -5.65 19.81
CA ALA A 49 0.21 -6.16 20.86
C ALA A 49 1.14 -7.26 20.32
N ASP A 50 0.59 -8.25 19.62
CA ASP A 50 1.35 -9.37 19.04
C ASP A 50 2.43 -8.91 18.06
N ARG A 51 2.13 -7.87 17.28
CA ARG A 51 3.04 -7.33 16.27
C ARG A 51 4.15 -6.46 16.87
N LEU A 52 3.87 -5.71 17.93
CA LEU A 52 4.83 -4.80 18.56
C LEU A 52 5.68 -5.45 19.65
N THR A 53 5.19 -6.51 20.29
CA THR A 53 5.92 -7.22 21.35
C THR A 53 7.32 -7.70 20.94
N PRO A 54 7.54 -8.33 19.76
CA PRO A 54 8.87 -8.71 19.34
C PRO A 54 9.84 -7.53 19.20
N LEU A 55 9.32 -6.36 18.81
CA LEU A 55 10.12 -5.15 18.65
C LEU A 55 10.50 -4.55 20.01
N ALA A 56 9.58 -4.57 20.97
CA ALA A 56 9.85 -4.16 22.35
C ALA A 56 10.97 -5.02 22.95
N LEU A 57 10.87 -6.35 22.82
CA LEU A 57 11.90 -7.31 23.29
C LEU A 57 13.26 -7.08 22.61
N ALA A 58 13.26 -6.85 21.30
CA ALA A 58 14.49 -6.58 20.54
C ALA A 58 15.20 -5.29 20.99
N ARG A 59 14.44 -4.34 21.59
CA ARG A 59 14.97 -3.10 22.19
C ARG A 59 15.28 -3.26 23.68
N GLY A 60 15.11 -4.46 24.26
CA GLY A 60 15.40 -4.78 25.65
C GLY A 60 14.30 -4.35 26.63
N PHE A 61 13.09 -4.03 26.15
CA PHE A 61 11.96 -3.69 27.02
C PHE A 61 11.17 -4.94 27.42
N ASP A 62 10.77 -5.01 28.67
CA ASP A 62 9.86 -6.01 29.21
C ASP A 62 8.42 -5.47 29.39
N SER A 63 8.15 -4.28 28.83
CA SER A 63 6.86 -3.61 28.92
C SER A 63 6.53 -2.88 27.62
N LEU A 64 5.30 -3.06 27.10
CA LEU A 64 4.82 -2.30 25.96
C LEU A 64 4.62 -0.81 26.26
N LEU A 65 4.47 -0.43 27.54
CA LEU A 65 4.41 0.97 27.91
C LEU A 65 5.78 1.67 27.72
N ASP A 66 6.88 0.99 28.03
CA ASP A 66 8.22 1.54 27.82
C ASP A 66 8.52 1.65 26.31
N TYR A 67 8.06 0.66 25.52
CA TYR A 67 8.16 0.73 24.07
C TYR A 67 7.30 1.87 23.48
N TYR A 68 6.11 2.14 24.04
CA TYR A 68 5.31 3.32 23.69
C TYR A 68 6.07 4.62 23.94
N TYR A 69 6.74 4.75 25.09
CA TYR A 69 7.53 5.94 25.40
C TYR A 69 8.71 6.10 24.44
N LEU A 70 9.41 5.01 24.09
CA LEU A 70 10.42 5.04 23.04
C LEU A 70 9.82 5.60 21.74
N LEU A 71 8.77 4.97 21.23
CA LEU A 71 8.17 5.39 19.93
C LEU A 71 7.69 6.84 19.94
N LYS A 72 7.23 7.34 21.09
CA LYS A 72 6.65 8.67 21.19
C LYS A 72 7.69 9.78 21.34
N TYR A 73 8.77 9.53 22.06
CA TYR A 73 9.69 10.59 22.50
C TYR A 73 11.13 10.42 22.01
N ASP A 74 11.59 9.18 21.81
CA ASP A 74 13.00 8.87 21.55
C ASP A 74 13.21 7.98 20.32
N ALA A 75 12.16 7.77 19.51
CA ALA A 75 12.24 6.89 18.34
C ALA A 75 13.19 7.45 17.27
N THR A 76 14.07 6.60 16.81
CA THR A 76 14.83 6.84 15.59
C THR A 76 13.95 6.58 14.35
N PRO A 77 14.33 7.06 13.16
CA PRO A 77 13.67 6.68 11.91
C PRO A 77 13.63 5.17 11.66
N ASP A 78 14.60 4.40 12.20
CA ASP A 78 14.66 2.94 12.11
C ASP A 78 13.65 2.26 13.03
N ASP A 79 13.39 2.80 14.22
CA ASP A 79 12.37 2.25 15.12
C ASP A 79 10.97 2.33 14.48
N TRP A 80 10.65 3.45 13.87
CA TRP A 80 9.40 3.59 13.12
C TRP A 80 9.35 2.75 11.85
N ALA A 81 10.47 2.61 11.12
CA ALA A 81 10.54 1.72 9.97
C ALA A 81 10.20 0.28 10.36
N ARG A 82 10.81 -0.24 11.44
CA ARG A 82 10.53 -1.59 11.96
C ARG A 82 9.09 -1.74 12.44
N ALA A 83 8.53 -0.73 13.10
CA ALA A 83 7.14 -0.75 13.54
C ALA A 83 6.19 -0.80 12.32
N ILE A 84 6.43 0.00 11.28
CA ILE A 84 5.66 -0.02 10.03
C ILE A 84 5.79 -1.39 9.36
N ASP A 85 6.99 -1.93 9.23
CA ASP A 85 7.23 -3.26 8.63
C ASP A 85 6.45 -4.36 9.36
N ALA A 86 6.46 -4.33 10.69
CA ALA A 86 5.74 -5.30 11.52
C ALA A 86 4.21 -5.16 11.41
N LEU A 87 3.71 -3.95 11.26
CA LEU A 87 2.27 -3.65 11.21
C LEU A 87 1.68 -3.80 9.81
N SER A 88 2.50 -3.66 8.77
CA SER A 88 2.06 -3.73 7.38
C SER A 88 1.52 -5.11 6.99
N VAL A 89 0.46 -5.13 6.18
CA VAL A 89 -0.11 -6.33 5.58
C VAL A 89 0.28 -6.35 4.11
N GLN A 90 1.18 -7.25 3.73
CA GLN A 90 1.74 -7.33 2.38
C GLN A 90 0.99 -8.39 1.52
N GLU A 91 -0.35 -8.36 1.54
CA GLU A 91 -1.15 -9.26 0.72
C GLU A 91 -1.38 -8.65 -0.67
N THR A 92 -0.61 -9.13 -1.64
CA THR A 92 -0.67 -8.67 -3.03
C THR A 92 -0.43 -9.84 -3.98
N TYR A 93 -0.73 -9.65 -5.28
CA TYR A 93 -0.48 -10.63 -6.33
C TYR A 93 -0.55 -9.96 -7.71
N PHE A 94 0.09 -10.57 -8.69
CA PHE A 94 0.06 -10.10 -10.07
C PHE A 94 -1.34 -10.14 -10.65
N TRP A 95 -1.67 -9.11 -11.44
CA TRP A 95 -2.94 -9.01 -12.18
C TRP A 95 -4.17 -8.83 -11.28
N ARG A 96 -4.00 -8.34 -10.06
CA ARG A 96 -5.10 -8.03 -9.14
C ARG A 96 -5.97 -6.94 -9.73
N GLU A 97 -7.32 -7.17 -9.78
CA GLU A 97 -8.29 -6.21 -10.32
C GLU A 97 -7.87 -5.76 -11.75
N ALA A 98 -7.77 -6.73 -12.66
CA ALA A 98 -7.26 -6.57 -14.00
C ALA A 98 -8.09 -5.60 -14.87
N ASP A 99 -9.35 -5.38 -14.54
CA ASP A 99 -10.24 -4.40 -15.15
C ASP A 99 -9.65 -2.98 -15.08
N GLN A 100 -9.10 -2.57 -13.94
CA GLN A 100 -8.45 -1.27 -13.80
C GLN A 100 -7.14 -1.18 -14.61
N ILE A 101 -6.38 -2.28 -14.72
CA ILE A 101 -5.17 -2.34 -15.57
C ILE A 101 -5.56 -2.21 -17.04
N ASN A 102 -6.63 -2.87 -17.47
CA ASN A 102 -7.17 -2.75 -18.83
C ASN A 102 -7.71 -1.35 -19.10
N ALA A 103 -8.46 -0.75 -18.16
CA ALA A 103 -8.94 0.62 -18.29
C ALA A 103 -7.79 1.62 -18.47
N LEU A 104 -6.68 1.43 -17.73
CA LEU A 104 -5.47 2.22 -17.92
C LEU A 104 -4.97 2.16 -19.34
N THR A 105 -4.77 0.93 -19.88
CA THR A 105 -4.15 0.74 -21.19
C THR A 105 -5.08 1.08 -22.36
N ASP A 106 -6.39 0.82 -22.24
CA ASP A 106 -7.31 0.83 -23.36
C ASP A 106 -8.13 2.13 -23.44
N ALA A 107 -8.20 2.92 -22.36
CA ALA A 107 -8.97 4.16 -22.33
C ALA A 107 -8.22 5.36 -21.71
N ILE A 108 -7.62 5.21 -20.53
CA ILE A 108 -6.99 6.34 -19.82
C ILE A 108 -5.75 6.83 -20.56
N LEU A 109 -4.84 5.92 -20.92
CA LEU A 109 -3.62 6.29 -21.65
C LEU A 109 -3.90 6.89 -23.04
N PRO A 110 -4.84 6.38 -23.87
CA PRO A 110 -5.21 7.05 -25.12
C PRO A 110 -5.69 8.49 -24.90
N GLN A 111 -6.47 8.75 -23.84
CA GLN A 111 -6.93 10.09 -23.49
C GLN A 111 -5.77 11.01 -23.07
N LEU A 112 -4.86 10.51 -22.24
CA LEU A 112 -3.70 11.28 -21.78
C LEU A 112 -2.72 11.54 -22.91
N ASP A 113 -2.39 10.56 -23.76
CA ASP A 113 -1.45 10.68 -24.89
C ASP A 113 -1.91 11.74 -25.91
N ALA A 114 -3.21 11.87 -26.14
CA ALA A 114 -3.77 12.86 -27.03
C ALA A 114 -3.53 14.31 -26.57
N THR A 115 -3.32 14.54 -25.27
CA THR A 115 -3.26 15.87 -24.65
C THR A 115 -1.90 16.21 -24.05
N HIS A 116 -1.09 15.20 -23.67
CA HIS A 116 0.16 15.39 -22.93
C HIS A 116 1.36 15.68 -23.83
N ARG A 117 2.18 16.65 -23.39
CA ARG A 117 3.48 16.98 -24.01
C ARG A 117 4.68 16.62 -23.10
N ARG A 118 4.43 16.00 -21.96
CA ARG A 118 5.41 15.54 -20.98
C ARG A 118 5.21 14.04 -20.70
N PRO A 119 6.15 13.35 -20.06
CA PRO A 119 5.95 11.96 -19.66
C PRO A 119 4.68 11.78 -18.81
N ILE A 120 3.91 10.73 -19.10
CA ILE A 120 2.75 10.32 -18.30
C ILE A 120 3.27 9.63 -17.05
N ARG A 121 2.87 10.11 -15.87
CA ARG A 121 3.35 9.63 -14.57
C ARG A 121 2.30 8.76 -13.90
N ILE A 122 2.65 7.50 -13.71
CA ILE A 122 1.81 6.49 -13.06
C ILE A 122 2.45 6.10 -11.74
N TRP A 123 1.69 6.19 -10.66
CA TRP A 123 2.12 5.83 -9.31
C TRP A 123 1.38 4.60 -8.80
N SER A 124 2.09 3.70 -8.15
CA SER A 124 1.56 2.62 -7.33
C SER A 124 1.94 2.88 -5.87
N LEU A 125 0.97 3.22 -5.03
CA LEU A 125 1.15 3.57 -3.61
C LEU A 125 -0.10 3.14 -2.81
N PRO A 126 -0.01 2.09 -1.97
CA PRO A 126 1.17 1.28 -1.65
C PRO A 126 1.43 0.21 -2.72
N CYS A 127 2.71 -0.03 -3.01
CA CYS A 127 3.11 -1.04 -3.99
C CYS A 127 3.38 -2.42 -3.39
N ALA A 128 3.38 -2.54 -2.07
CA ALA A 128 3.75 -3.75 -1.33
C ALA A 128 5.05 -4.39 -1.87
N THR A 129 5.02 -5.67 -2.22
CA THR A 129 6.18 -6.41 -2.75
C THR A 129 6.37 -6.29 -4.27
N GLY A 130 5.67 -5.34 -4.91
CA GLY A 130 5.95 -4.90 -6.29
C GLY A 130 5.10 -5.55 -7.38
N GLU A 131 4.18 -6.44 -7.04
CA GLU A 131 3.33 -7.13 -8.01
C GLU A 131 2.43 -6.17 -8.79
N GLU A 132 1.93 -5.10 -8.16
CA GLU A 132 1.09 -4.12 -8.84
C GLU A 132 1.87 -3.30 -9.88
N PRO A 133 2.96 -2.56 -9.55
CA PRO A 133 3.68 -1.78 -10.54
C PRO A 133 4.30 -2.64 -11.64
N LEU A 134 4.70 -3.87 -11.36
CA LEU A 134 5.18 -4.80 -12.38
C LEU A 134 4.04 -5.33 -13.26
N SER A 135 2.82 -5.52 -12.74
CA SER A 135 1.64 -5.83 -13.56
C SER A 135 1.32 -4.69 -14.52
N LEU A 136 1.43 -3.44 -14.06
CA LEU A 136 1.29 -2.26 -14.93
C LEU A 136 2.36 -2.25 -16.02
N ALA A 137 3.63 -2.50 -15.66
CA ALA A 137 4.74 -2.56 -16.63
C ALA A 137 4.54 -3.66 -17.68
N ILE A 138 4.06 -4.85 -17.27
CA ILE A 138 3.73 -5.95 -18.20
C ILE A 138 2.60 -5.52 -19.14
N ALA A 139 1.49 -4.99 -18.63
CA ALA A 139 0.35 -4.59 -19.43
C ALA A 139 0.73 -3.50 -20.45
N LEU A 140 1.50 -2.51 -20.02
CA LEU A 140 2.01 -1.45 -20.90
C LEU A 140 2.94 -2.00 -21.99
N SER A 141 3.77 -2.99 -21.66
CA SER A 141 4.65 -3.66 -22.64
C SER A 141 3.84 -4.46 -23.66
N GLU A 142 2.85 -5.24 -23.21
CA GLU A 142 1.97 -6.04 -24.10
C GLU A 142 1.20 -5.16 -25.08
N LYS A 143 0.76 -3.98 -24.65
CA LYS A 143 0.03 -3.02 -25.49
C LYS A 143 0.95 -2.09 -26.30
N GLY A 144 2.26 -2.21 -26.19
CA GLY A 144 3.26 -1.40 -26.92
C GLY A 144 3.33 0.06 -26.49
N TRP A 145 2.83 0.41 -25.31
CA TRP A 145 2.77 1.80 -24.82
C TRP A 145 4.14 2.45 -24.68
N PHE A 146 5.16 1.72 -24.24
CA PHE A 146 6.52 2.28 -24.09
C PHE A 146 7.19 2.69 -25.42
N SER A 147 6.64 2.25 -26.56
CA SER A 147 7.07 2.70 -27.89
C SER A 147 6.25 3.86 -28.43
N ARG A 148 5.10 4.15 -27.83
CA ARG A 148 4.14 5.18 -28.30
C ARG A 148 4.23 6.46 -27.49
N ALA A 149 4.42 6.37 -26.17
CA ALA A 149 4.44 7.49 -25.29
C ALA A 149 5.58 7.40 -24.26
N ALA A 150 6.07 8.55 -23.80
CA ALA A 150 6.95 8.60 -22.65
C ALA A 150 6.14 8.33 -21.38
N ILE A 151 6.38 7.19 -20.73
CA ILE A 151 5.67 6.76 -19.52
C ILE A 151 6.69 6.49 -18.43
N GLU A 152 6.42 7.04 -17.25
CA GLU A 152 7.19 6.85 -16.02
C GLU A 152 6.33 6.12 -15.00
N ILE A 153 6.80 4.96 -14.51
CA ILE A 153 6.15 4.21 -13.43
C ILE A 153 6.96 4.41 -12.16
N TYR A 154 6.29 4.83 -11.11
CA TYR A 154 6.83 5.00 -9.77
C TYR A 154 6.13 4.06 -8.80
N ALA A 155 6.90 3.40 -7.95
CA ALA A 155 6.39 2.52 -6.93
C ALA A 155 6.79 3.05 -5.55
N ALA A 156 5.84 3.07 -4.61
CA ALA A 156 6.10 3.52 -3.26
C ALA A 156 5.36 2.69 -2.23
N ASP A 157 5.99 2.49 -1.07
CA ASP A 157 5.39 1.85 0.09
C ASP A 157 5.99 2.44 1.38
N ALA A 158 5.25 2.39 2.48
CA ALA A 158 5.76 2.80 3.78
C ALA A 158 6.71 1.75 4.39
N SER A 159 6.56 0.47 4.01
CA SER A 159 7.38 -0.65 4.46
C SER A 159 8.67 -0.76 3.67
N GLN A 160 9.80 -0.59 4.36
CA GLN A 160 11.13 -0.80 3.75
C GLN A 160 11.34 -2.27 3.38
N ALA A 161 10.88 -3.20 4.22
CA ALA A 161 10.99 -4.62 3.97
C ALA A 161 10.21 -5.07 2.71
N ALA A 162 9.05 -4.44 2.45
CA ALA A 162 8.28 -4.66 1.23
C ALA A 162 9.06 -4.18 -0.01
N LEU A 163 9.60 -2.97 0.04
CA LEU A 163 10.40 -2.40 -1.04
C LEU A 163 11.67 -3.20 -1.34
N ASP A 164 12.34 -3.70 -0.30
CA ASP A 164 13.54 -4.53 -0.49
C ASP A 164 13.21 -5.84 -1.20
N ARG A 165 12.06 -6.45 -0.88
CA ARG A 165 11.53 -7.60 -1.63
C ARG A 165 11.19 -7.24 -3.06
N ALA A 166 10.47 -6.14 -3.29
CA ALA A 166 10.10 -5.67 -4.62
C ALA A 166 11.33 -5.47 -5.52
N ARG A 167 12.39 -4.89 -4.98
CA ARG A 167 13.67 -4.68 -5.70
C ARG A 167 14.36 -5.99 -6.10
N THR A 168 14.12 -7.10 -5.38
CA THR A 168 14.68 -8.40 -5.81
C THR A 168 14.03 -8.93 -7.07
N GLY A 169 12.80 -8.55 -7.37
CA GLY A 169 12.00 -9.07 -8.48
C GLY A 169 11.73 -10.58 -8.39
N ARG A 170 11.75 -11.17 -7.17
CA ARG A 170 11.60 -12.61 -6.93
C ARG A 170 10.29 -12.93 -6.23
N TYR A 171 9.56 -13.90 -6.75
CA TYR A 171 8.20 -14.20 -6.33
C TYR A 171 7.96 -15.70 -6.19
N GLY A 172 7.16 -16.08 -5.20
CA GLY A 172 6.66 -17.46 -5.04
C GLY A 172 5.42 -17.72 -5.88
N ALA A 173 5.06 -18.98 -6.06
CA ALA A 173 3.93 -19.42 -6.89
C ALA A 173 2.59 -18.72 -6.55
N ARG A 174 2.35 -18.38 -5.27
CA ARG A 174 1.12 -17.71 -4.81
C ARG A 174 0.92 -16.32 -5.42
N ALA A 175 2.00 -15.63 -5.78
CA ALA A 175 1.93 -14.31 -6.39
C ALA A 175 1.27 -14.34 -7.79
N PHE A 176 1.25 -15.49 -8.45
CA PHE A 176 0.78 -15.65 -9.83
C PHE A 176 -0.66 -16.17 -9.97
N ARG A 177 -1.41 -16.26 -8.86
CA ARG A 177 -2.73 -16.90 -8.83
C ARG A 177 -3.76 -16.33 -9.80
N GLN A 178 -3.57 -15.11 -10.29
CA GLN A 178 -4.44 -14.47 -11.29
C GLN A 178 -3.69 -14.02 -12.55
N LEU A 179 -2.36 -14.14 -12.59
CA LEU A 179 -1.61 -13.81 -13.78
C LEU A 179 -1.84 -14.88 -14.86
N PRO A 180 -2.24 -14.51 -16.09
CA PRO A 180 -2.33 -15.45 -17.21
C PRO A 180 -1.02 -16.21 -17.41
N GLU A 181 -1.12 -17.55 -17.63
CA GLU A 181 0.06 -18.41 -17.74
C GLU A 181 0.99 -17.99 -18.88
N ALA A 182 0.43 -17.54 -19.99
CA ALA A 182 1.22 -17.03 -21.12
C ALA A 182 2.07 -15.81 -20.75
N LEU A 183 1.57 -14.91 -19.89
CA LEU A 183 2.33 -13.75 -19.41
C LEU A 183 3.39 -14.18 -18.39
N ARG A 184 3.04 -15.13 -17.51
CA ARG A 184 4.04 -15.68 -16.60
C ARG A 184 5.20 -16.33 -17.35
N ALA A 185 4.91 -17.16 -18.34
CA ALA A 185 5.93 -17.83 -19.16
C ALA A 185 6.79 -16.84 -19.97
N ARG A 186 6.23 -15.69 -20.35
CA ARG A 186 6.94 -14.67 -21.15
C ARG A 186 7.83 -13.76 -20.30
N TYR A 187 7.40 -13.42 -19.10
CA TYR A 187 8.01 -12.35 -18.30
C TYR A 187 8.71 -12.82 -17.04
N PHE A 188 8.71 -14.12 -16.74
CA PHE A 188 9.33 -14.66 -15.54
C PHE A 188 10.10 -15.94 -15.84
N ASP A 189 11.28 -16.03 -15.23
CA ASP A 189 12.11 -17.22 -15.27
C ASP A 189 11.97 -17.97 -13.93
N CYS A 190 11.66 -19.27 -13.99
CA CYS A 190 11.54 -20.13 -12.82
C CYS A 190 12.89 -20.78 -12.49
N ASP A 191 13.33 -20.62 -11.28
CA ASP A 191 14.43 -21.40 -10.71
C ASP A 191 13.89 -22.79 -10.29
N PRO A 192 14.28 -23.87 -10.95
CA PRO A 192 13.75 -25.21 -10.67
C PRO A 192 14.21 -25.77 -9.32
N GLN A 193 15.25 -25.20 -8.71
CA GLN A 193 15.77 -25.67 -7.42
C GLN A 193 14.98 -25.07 -6.27
N THR A 194 14.61 -23.79 -6.35
CA THR A 194 13.91 -23.05 -5.29
C THR A 194 12.41 -22.92 -5.53
N GLY A 195 11.94 -23.12 -6.76
CA GLY A 195 10.56 -22.86 -7.18
C GLY A 195 10.20 -21.36 -7.19
N GLN A 196 11.20 -20.49 -7.08
CA GLN A 196 11.00 -19.04 -7.17
C GLN A 196 11.05 -18.59 -8.62
N TRP A 197 10.29 -17.53 -8.88
CA TRP A 197 10.21 -16.89 -10.19
C TRP A 197 10.85 -15.50 -10.12
N THR A 198 11.70 -15.20 -11.09
CA THR A 198 12.35 -13.88 -11.22
C THR A 198 11.75 -13.16 -12.41
N VAL A 199 11.31 -11.93 -12.23
CA VAL A 199 10.79 -11.09 -13.29
C VAL A 199 11.90 -10.74 -14.29
N ALA A 200 11.59 -10.71 -15.58
CA ALA A 200 12.50 -10.28 -16.63
C ALA A 200 13.01 -8.86 -16.36
N ARG A 201 14.33 -8.66 -16.45
CA ARG A 201 14.97 -7.37 -16.15
C ARG A 201 14.36 -6.22 -16.96
N ALA A 202 14.04 -6.47 -18.23
CA ALA A 202 13.44 -5.47 -19.11
C ALA A 202 12.08 -4.94 -18.60
N ILE A 203 11.34 -5.73 -17.82
CA ILE A 203 10.10 -5.32 -17.15
C ILE A 203 10.40 -4.65 -15.82
N HIS A 204 11.29 -5.23 -15.02
CA HIS A 204 11.67 -4.66 -13.73
C HIS A 204 12.22 -3.23 -13.88
N ASP A 205 13.07 -3.00 -14.87
CA ASP A 205 13.69 -1.70 -15.16
C ASP A 205 12.67 -0.64 -15.70
N ARG A 206 11.41 -1.05 -16.01
CA ARG A 206 10.32 -0.11 -16.35
C ARG A 206 9.76 0.61 -15.12
N VAL A 207 9.96 0.06 -13.94
CA VAL A 207 9.63 0.76 -12.70
C VAL A 207 10.83 1.65 -12.33
N GLY A 208 10.70 2.94 -12.63
CA GLY A 208 11.81 3.91 -12.55
C GLY A 208 12.31 4.17 -11.13
N SER A 209 11.46 3.98 -10.12
CA SER A 209 11.82 4.24 -8.72
C SER A 209 11.00 3.40 -7.75
N TRP A 210 11.66 2.96 -6.66
CA TRP A 210 11.09 2.27 -5.52
C TRP A 210 11.33 3.12 -4.28
N LEU A 211 10.34 3.88 -3.85
CA LEU A 211 10.47 4.95 -2.85
C LEU A 211 9.78 4.56 -1.54
N ARG A 212 10.40 4.89 -0.41
CA ARG A 212 9.72 4.77 0.87
C ARG A 212 8.92 6.02 1.12
N LEU A 213 7.58 5.92 1.01
CA LEU A 213 6.64 7.02 1.22
C LEU A 213 5.49 6.53 2.12
N ASN A 214 5.10 7.39 3.04
CA ASN A 214 3.95 7.15 3.90
C ASN A 214 2.78 8.03 3.44
N ALA A 215 1.68 7.42 2.98
CA ALA A 215 0.52 8.11 2.43
C ALA A 215 -0.14 9.14 3.37
N VAL A 216 0.08 9.04 4.69
CA VAL A 216 -0.46 10.02 5.66
C VAL A 216 0.47 11.22 5.89
N GLN A 217 1.70 11.18 5.38
CA GLN A 217 2.67 12.26 5.49
C GLN A 217 2.56 13.18 4.27
N ARG A 218 2.09 14.41 4.49
CA ARG A 218 1.90 15.35 3.38
C ARG A 218 3.19 15.65 2.61
N ALA A 219 4.32 15.73 3.31
CA ALA A 219 5.62 15.95 2.69
C ALA A 219 6.00 14.83 1.69
N ASP A 220 5.68 13.58 2.03
CA ASP A 220 5.92 12.45 1.15
C ASP A 220 5.04 12.51 -0.11
N LEU A 221 3.78 12.94 0.04
CA LEU A 221 2.84 13.06 -1.06
C LEU A 221 3.20 14.17 -2.06
N GLU A 222 3.98 15.18 -1.65
CA GLU A 222 4.49 16.20 -2.58
C GLU A 222 5.41 15.58 -3.67
N THR A 223 6.01 14.42 -3.39
CA THR A 223 6.81 13.67 -4.37
C THR A 223 5.97 13.22 -5.57
N LEU A 224 4.65 13.01 -5.37
CA LEU A 224 3.71 12.59 -6.42
C LEU A 224 3.26 13.76 -7.30
N ARG A 225 3.78 14.98 -7.10
CA ARG A 225 3.33 16.16 -7.83
C ARG A 225 3.41 15.98 -9.35
N GLY A 226 2.28 16.21 -10.01
CA GLY A 226 2.11 16.00 -11.43
C GLY A 226 1.83 14.53 -11.80
N ALA A 227 1.39 13.70 -10.84
CA ALA A 227 0.88 12.37 -11.13
C ALA A 227 -0.37 12.46 -12.02
N ASP A 228 -0.41 11.68 -13.08
CA ASP A 228 -1.55 11.56 -13.97
C ASP A 228 -2.47 10.43 -13.54
N VAL A 229 -1.86 9.33 -13.06
CA VAL A 229 -2.58 8.17 -12.55
C VAL A 229 -1.98 7.73 -11.23
N ILE A 230 -2.82 7.52 -10.22
CA ILE A 230 -2.43 6.92 -8.95
C ILE A 230 -3.24 5.64 -8.74
N PHE A 231 -2.54 4.52 -8.56
CA PHE A 231 -3.10 3.29 -8.02
C PHE A 231 -2.88 3.31 -6.51
N CYS A 232 -3.95 3.58 -5.75
CA CYS A 232 -3.94 3.54 -4.29
C CYS A 232 -4.95 2.49 -3.82
N ARG A 233 -4.55 1.23 -3.89
CA ARG A 233 -5.46 0.10 -3.72
C ARG A 233 -5.18 -0.67 -2.43
N ASN A 234 -6.28 -1.03 -1.72
CA ASN A 234 -6.25 -1.85 -0.52
C ASN A 234 -5.42 -1.26 0.63
N LEU A 235 -5.41 0.07 0.72
CA LEU A 235 -4.82 0.86 1.80
C LEU A 235 -5.89 1.40 2.73
N PHE A 236 -6.96 1.96 2.17
CA PHE A 236 -7.99 2.68 2.93
C PHE A 236 -8.83 1.77 3.83
N ILE A 237 -8.84 0.46 3.56
CA ILE A 237 -9.48 -0.54 4.44
C ILE A 237 -8.86 -0.59 5.84
N TYR A 238 -7.66 -0.02 6.03
CA TYR A 238 -6.97 0.07 7.32
C TYR A 238 -7.13 1.43 7.99
N PHE A 239 -7.74 2.41 7.30
CA PHE A 239 -7.79 3.79 7.75
C PHE A 239 -9.18 4.18 8.25
N GLN A 240 -9.24 5.11 9.17
CA GLN A 240 -10.48 5.79 9.51
C GLN A 240 -10.87 6.79 8.40
N GLU A 241 -12.17 7.04 8.22
CA GLU A 241 -12.70 7.93 7.18
C GLU A 241 -12.03 9.30 7.15
N ALA A 242 -11.78 9.91 8.31
CA ALA A 242 -11.10 11.19 8.39
C ALA A 242 -9.67 11.14 7.82
N THR A 243 -8.97 10.03 8.01
CA THR A 243 -7.63 9.82 7.43
C THR A 243 -7.72 9.57 5.92
N VAL A 244 -8.68 8.76 5.47
CA VAL A 244 -8.92 8.57 4.03
C VAL A 244 -9.18 9.90 3.35
N ARG A 245 -10.10 10.74 3.88
CA ARG A 245 -10.40 12.07 3.35
C ARG A 245 -9.14 12.92 3.21
N ARG A 246 -8.33 13.01 4.27
CA ARG A 246 -7.08 13.79 4.28
C ARG A 246 -6.10 13.32 3.20
N VAL A 247 -5.93 12.00 3.03
CA VAL A 247 -5.02 11.44 2.02
C VAL A 247 -5.55 11.68 0.61
N VAL A 248 -6.83 11.46 0.36
CA VAL A 248 -7.47 11.65 -0.96
C VAL A 248 -7.47 13.12 -1.36
N ASP A 249 -7.73 14.04 -0.41
CA ASP A 249 -7.63 15.48 -0.69
C ASP A 249 -6.20 15.89 -1.02
N ALA A 250 -5.20 15.30 -0.35
CA ALA A 250 -3.79 15.53 -0.69
C ALA A 250 -3.41 14.98 -2.07
N PHE A 251 -3.95 13.82 -2.47
CA PHE A 251 -3.79 13.34 -3.85
C PHE A 251 -4.37 14.33 -4.86
N ALA A 252 -5.57 14.85 -4.61
CA ALA A 252 -6.16 15.87 -5.48
C ALA A 252 -5.30 17.13 -5.60
N ASP A 253 -4.54 17.51 -4.56
CA ASP A 253 -3.65 18.68 -4.61
C ASP A 253 -2.41 18.46 -5.47
N VAL A 254 -1.93 17.23 -5.58
CA VAL A 254 -0.66 16.91 -6.29
C VAL A 254 -0.86 16.32 -7.68
N MET A 255 -2.02 15.73 -7.97
CA MET A 255 -2.35 15.16 -9.28
C MET A 255 -2.54 16.22 -10.36
N SER A 256 -2.33 15.82 -11.60
CA SER A 256 -2.71 16.58 -12.80
C SER A 256 -4.23 16.74 -12.92
N SER A 257 -4.69 17.58 -13.83
CA SER A 257 -6.07 17.66 -14.29
C SER A 257 -6.10 17.50 -15.82
N PRO A 258 -6.79 16.48 -16.36
CA PRO A 258 -7.44 15.39 -15.62
C PRO A 258 -6.44 14.48 -14.90
N GLY A 259 -6.87 13.92 -13.77
CA GLY A 259 -6.09 12.93 -12.99
C GLY A 259 -6.96 11.72 -12.66
N PHE A 260 -6.37 10.52 -12.62
CA PHE A 260 -7.10 9.27 -12.45
C PHE A 260 -6.62 8.55 -11.19
N LEU A 261 -7.53 8.30 -10.25
CA LEU A 261 -7.26 7.58 -9.00
C LEU A 261 -7.99 6.24 -9.01
N CYS A 262 -7.22 5.15 -8.98
CA CYS A 262 -7.71 3.79 -8.84
C CYS A 262 -7.62 3.35 -7.37
N VAL A 263 -8.72 2.92 -6.79
CA VAL A 263 -8.79 2.35 -5.42
C VAL A 263 -9.23 0.90 -5.48
N GLY A 264 -9.00 0.12 -4.42
CA GLY A 264 -9.41 -1.29 -4.37
C GLY A 264 -10.94 -1.46 -4.43
N ALA A 265 -11.42 -2.58 -4.94
CA ALA A 265 -12.84 -2.85 -5.14
C ALA A 265 -13.70 -2.77 -3.86
N ALA A 266 -13.08 -2.98 -2.68
CA ALA A 266 -13.75 -2.83 -1.38
C ALA A 266 -13.67 -1.40 -0.82
N GLU A 267 -13.08 -0.46 -1.54
CA GLU A 267 -12.83 0.90 -1.09
C GLU A 267 -13.72 1.88 -1.87
N SER A 268 -14.47 2.70 -1.16
CA SER A 268 -15.33 3.71 -1.79
C SER A 268 -15.02 5.09 -1.24
N LEU A 269 -14.84 6.06 -2.13
CA LEU A 269 -14.63 7.47 -1.78
C LEU A 269 -15.94 8.27 -1.85
N LEU A 270 -17.05 7.64 -2.22
CA LEU A 270 -18.37 8.27 -2.20
C LEU A 270 -18.67 8.81 -0.81
N ARG A 271 -19.12 10.06 -0.71
CA ARG A 271 -19.38 10.79 0.55
C ARG A 271 -18.11 11.13 1.39
N ILE A 272 -16.93 10.65 0.98
CA ILE A 272 -15.66 10.99 1.65
C ILE A 272 -15.08 12.29 1.10
N THR A 273 -15.08 12.44 -0.22
CA THR A 273 -14.57 13.66 -0.90
C THR A 273 -15.46 14.05 -2.06
N THR A 274 -15.38 15.33 -2.44
CA THR A 274 -15.99 15.88 -3.67
C THR A 274 -14.92 16.31 -4.67
N ARG A 275 -13.67 15.96 -4.44
CA ARG A 275 -12.54 16.33 -5.30
C ARG A 275 -12.37 15.41 -6.51
N PHE A 276 -13.10 14.29 -6.52
CA PHE A 276 -13.07 13.28 -7.57
C PHE A 276 -14.49 12.84 -7.90
N ASP A 277 -14.75 12.61 -9.18
CA ASP A 277 -15.98 12.03 -9.69
C ASP A 277 -15.77 10.56 -10.02
N LEU A 278 -16.64 9.66 -9.53
CA LEU A 278 -16.59 8.25 -9.88
C LEU A 278 -17.12 8.06 -11.31
N GLN A 279 -16.29 7.48 -12.16
CA GLN A 279 -16.64 7.17 -13.55
C GLN A 279 -16.41 5.69 -13.86
N GLU A 280 -17.24 5.12 -14.72
CA GLU A 280 -16.99 3.82 -15.33
C GLU A 280 -16.18 4.03 -16.63
N ILE A 281 -14.95 3.51 -16.67
CA ILE A 281 -14.04 3.66 -17.80
C ILE A 281 -13.63 2.25 -18.26
N ALA A 282 -14.01 1.85 -19.46
CA ALA A 282 -13.74 0.54 -20.04
C ALA A 282 -14.08 -0.65 -19.10
N GLY A 283 -15.21 -0.52 -18.36
CA GLY A 283 -15.70 -1.54 -17.45
C GLY A 283 -15.08 -1.53 -16.04
N ALA A 284 -14.18 -0.58 -15.75
CA ALA A 284 -13.62 -0.38 -14.41
C ALA A 284 -14.15 0.93 -13.79
N TYR A 285 -14.31 0.93 -12.48
CA TYR A 285 -14.61 2.16 -11.73
C TYR A 285 -13.33 2.90 -11.35
N VAL A 286 -13.24 4.16 -11.75
CA VAL A 286 -12.08 5.03 -11.55
C VAL A 286 -12.56 6.38 -11.03
N TYR A 287 -11.86 6.95 -10.08
CA TYR A 287 -12.10 8.29 -9.58
C TYR A 287 -11.32 9.30 -10.41
N VAL A 288 -12.04 10.24 -11.05
CA VAL A 288 -11.46 11.22 -11.96
C VAL A 288 -11.47 12.60 -11.30
N ARG A 289 -10.31 13.24 -11.29
CA ARG A 289 -10.14 14.63 -10.94
C ARG A 289 -10.33 15.49 -12.21
N SER A 290 -11.31 16.36 -12.20
CA SER A 290 -11.55 17.34 -13.25
C SER A 290 -10.71 18.60 -13.07
#